data_18ae309200011e882d42083fb092891e
#
_entry.id   18ae309200011e882d42083fb092891e
#
_cell.length_a   1.000
_cell.length_b   1.000
_cell.length_c   1.000
_cell.angle_alpha   90.00
_cell.angle_beta   90.00
_cell.angle_gamma   90.00
#
_symmetry.space_group_name_H-M   'P 1'
#
loop_
_entity.id
_entity.type
_entity.pdbx_description
1 polymer ?
#
loop_
_entity_poly.entity_id
_entity_poly.type
_entity_poly.pdbx_seq_one_letter_code
_entity_poly.pdbx_strand_id
1 'polypeptide(L)'
;EALPEEFDVSTMQKTKIQKGMSSTMSVNRNIDNLMNQLEETFSQRLLRMIDERGMTDSEAYTKAYVDRRHFSKIRKDVNYVPNKKTVLAFTIALELSLDEAKDLLASAGFALSRSSKTDIIVAYFLQNKIYDMFEINDVLDAYGQPVF
;
A
#
# COMPACT_ATOMS: atom_id res chain seq x y z
N GLU A 1 -16.85 7.21 7.17
CA GLU A 1 -15.82 6.32 6.71
C GLU A 1 -14.68 6.23 7.72
N ALA A 2 -14.30 5.04 8.08
CA ALA A 2 -13.21 4.84 9.01
C ALA A 2 -11.89 5.20 8.34
N LEU A 3 -11.13 6.08 8.98
CA LEU A 3 -9.77 6.32 8.56
C LEU A 3 -8.94 5.06 8.80
N PRO A 4 -7.87 4.84 8.00
CA PRO A 4 -6.92 3.78 8.33
C PRO A 4 -6.51 3.94 9.79
N GLU A 5 -6.38 2.83 10.46
CA GLU A 5 -5.90 2.89 11.84
C GLU A 5 -4.51 3.48 11.86
N GLU A 6 -4.39 4.61 12.49
CA GLU A 6 -3.10 5.21 12.75
C GLU A 6 -2.53 4.57 14.00
N PHE A 7 -1.22 4.59 14.13
CA PHE A 7 -0.60 4.18 15.37
C PHE A 7 -1.14 5.06 16.49
N ASP A 8 -1.73 4.42 17.47
CA ASP A 8 -2.20 5.15 18.64
C ASP A 8 -1.03 5.39 19.57
N VAL A 9 -0.50 6.58 19.49
CA VAL A 9 0.62 6.99 20.35
C VAL A 9 0.17 7.82 21.53
N SER A 10 -1.12 8.10 21.66
CA SER A 10 -1.60 9.01 22.70
C SER A 10 -1.28 8.51 24.10
N THR A 11 -1.43 7.22 24.32
CA THR A 11 -1.11 6.58 25.60
C THR A 11 0.39 6.61 25.88
N MET A 12 1.19 6.43 24.83
CA MET A 12 2.65 6.43 24.96
C MET A 12 3.19 7.80 25.28
N GLN A 13 2.63 8.84 24.67
CA GLN A 13 3.04 10.21 24.91
C GLN A 13 2.80 10.65 26.35
N LYS A 14 1.84 10.08 27.01
CA LYS A 14 1.49 10.41 28.39
C LYS A 14 2.28 9.64 29.42
N THR A 15 3.11 8.70 28.98
CA THR A 15 3.93 7.93 29.91
C THR A 15 4.95 8.85 30.57
N LYS A 16 4.86 8.94 31.87
CA LYS A 16 5.80 9.76 32.64
C LYS A 16 7.14 9.07 32.74
N ILE A 17 8.19 9.82 32.50
CA ILE A 17 9.55 9.37 32.72
C ILE A 17 9.82 9.48 34.22
N GLN A 18 10.09 8.34 34.84
CA GLN A 18 10.35 8.33 36.28
C GLN A 18 11.75 8.87 36.56
N LYS A 19 11.86 9.58 37.67
CA LYS A 19 13.13 10.09 38.09
C LYS A 19 14.11 8.94 38.40
N GLY A 20 15.30 9.03 37.85
CA GLY A 20 16.29 8.00 37.97
C GLY A 20 16.24 6.91 36.92
N MET A 21 15.20 6.92 36.11
CA MET A 21 15.05 6.02 34.97
C MET A 21 15.58 6.68 33.71
N SER A 22 16.30 5.94 32.87
CA SER A 22 16.77 6.46 31.60
C SER A 22 15.59 6.77 30.69
N SER A 23 15.58 7.97 30.11
CA SER A 23 14.61 8.34 29.07
C SER A 23 14.65 7.36 27.92
N THR A 24 15.84 6.87 27.56
CA THR A 24 16.03 5.87 26.51
C THR A 24 15.30 4.57 26.83
N MET A 25 15.34 4.12 28.08
CA MET A 25 14.64 2.90 28.48
C MET A 25 13.13 3.03 28.36
N SER A 26 12.56 4.19 28.78
CA SER A 26 11.13 4.45 28.62
C SER A 26 10.74 4.55 27.15
N VAL A 27 11.52 5.24 26.34
CA VAL A 27 11.29 5.35 24.90
C VAL A 27 11.35 3.99 24.22
N ASN A 28 12.39 3.19 24.55
CA ASN A 28 12.53 1.87 23.95
C ASN A 28 11.35 0.97 24.27
N ARG A 29 10.85 1.03 25.51
CA ARG A 29 9.69 0.24 25.92
C ARG A 29 8.42 0.67 25.17
N ASN A 30 8.23 1.97 25.01
CA ASN A 30 7.11 2.49 24.25
C ASN A 30 7.19 2.10 22.79
N ILE A 31 8.37 2.15 22.19
CA ILE A 31 8.60 1.74 20.81
C ILE A 31 8.35 0.26 20.65
N ASP A 32 8.83 -0.58 21.59
CA ASP A 32 8.58 -2.02 21.55
C ASP A 32 7.08 -2.32 21.54
N ASN A 33 6.31 -1.60 22.35
CA ASN A 33 4.85 -1.76 22.37
C ASN A 33 4.23 -1.38 21.02
N LEU A 34 4.73 -0.33 20.38
CA LEU A 34 4.27 0.07 19.05
C LEU A 34 4.66 -0.96 17.99
N MET A 35 5.87 -1.53 18.10
CA MET A 35 6.31 -2.56 17.16
C MET A 35 5.42 -3.80 17.22
N ASN A 36 4.81 -4.09 18.36
CA ASN A 36 3.87 -5.18 18.48
C ASN A 36 2.55 -4.93 17.71
N GLN A 37 2.33 -3.71 17.24
CA GLN A 37 1.16 -3.34 16.44
C GLN A 37 1.46 -3.35 14.94
N LEU A 38 2.65 -3.75 14.53
CA LEU A 38 2.99 -3.82 13.11
C LEU A 38 2.03 -4.74 12.37
N GLU A 39 1.54 -4.21 11.26
CA GLU A 39 0.72 -4.98 10.33
C GLU A 39 1.60 -5.61 9.25
N GLU A 40 0.97 -6.31 8.33
CA GLU A 40 1.66 -6.88 7.18
C GLU A 40 2.47 -5.83 6.43
N THR A 41 3.64 -6.22 5.92
CA THR A 41 4.38 -5.40 4.96
C THR A 41 3.62 -5.36 3.63
N PHE A 42 4.03 -4.46 2.74
CA PHE A 42 3.46 -4.41 1.40
C PHE A 42 3.54 -5.78 0.71
N SER A 43 4.72 -6.39 0.72
CA SER A 43 4.91 -7.69 0.05
C SER A 43 4.00 -8.76 0.62
N GLN A 44 3.92 -8.87 1.94
CA GLN A 44 3.07 -9.85 2.59
C GLN A 44 1.59 -9.64 2.23
N ARG A 45 1.15 -8.39 2.25
CA ARG A 45 -0.24 -8.05 1.93
C ARG A 45 -0.55 -8.34 0.47
N LEU A 46 0.33 -7.94 -0.44
CA LEU A 46 0.13 -8.18 -1.86
C LEU A 46 0.02 -9.68 -2.16
N LEU A 47 0.95 -10.47 -1.63
CA LEU A 47 0.96 -11.91 -1.88
C LEU A 47 -0.29 -12.58 -1.31
N ARG A 48 -0.73 -12.16 -0.13
CA ARG A 48 -1.99 -12.66 0.46
C ARG A 48 -3.18 -12.32 -0.42
N MET A 49 -3.25 -11.09 -0.93
CA MET A 49 -4.35 -10.68 -1.80
C MET A 49 -4.37 -11.46 -3.11
N ILE A 50 -3.21 -11.75 -3.67
CA ILE A 50 -3.11 -12.59 -4.88
C ILE A 50 -3.67 -13.97 -4.60
N ASP A 51 -3.26 -14.58 -3.48
CA ASP A 51 -3.73 -15.90 -3.09
C ASP A 51 -5.25 -15.93 -2.85
N GLU A 52 -5.76 -14.92 -2.16
CA GLU A 52 -7.20 -14.82 -1.86
C GLU A 52 -8.05 -14.72 -3.12
N ARG A 53 -7.47 -14.17 -4.20
CA ARG A 53 -8.16 -14.05 -5.47
C ARG A 53 -7.97 -15.26 -6.39
N GLY A 54 -7.26 -16.26 -5.91
CA GLY A 54 -7.00 -17.47 -6.68
C GLY A 54 -6.14 -17.22 -7.91
N MET A 55 -5.35 -16.17 -7.90
CA MET A 55 -4.47 -15.82 -9.01
C MET A 55 -3.09 -16.42 -8.80
N THR A 56 -2.42 -16.73 -9.91
CA THR A 56 -1.00 -17.05 -9.87
C THR A 56 -0.20 -15.74 -9.86
N ASP A 57 1.06 -15.83 -9.43
CA ASP A 57 1.97 -14.68 -9.51
C ASP A 57 2.05 -14.15 -10.93
N SER A 58 2.17 -15.05 -11.91
CA SER A 58 2.27 -14.68 -13.32
C SER A 58 1.04 -13.92 -13.80
N GLU A 59 -0.15 -14.37 -13.41
CA GLU A 59 -1.37 -13.66 -13.75
C GLU A 59 -1.38 -12.24 -13.15
N ALA A 60 -0.98 -12.13 -11.90
CA ALA A 60 -0.99 -10.84 -11.19
C ALA A 60 -0.02 -9.84 -11.82
N TYR A 61 1.25 -10.23 -11.98
CA TYR A 61 2.23 -9.25 -12.50
C TYR A 61 2.03 -8.96 -13.99
N THR A 62 1.52 -9.93 -14.76
CA THR A 62 1.22 -9.69 -16.17
C THR A 62 0.09 -8.68 -16.32
N LYS A 63 -0.98 -8.84 -15.55
CA LYS A 63 -2.09 -7.88 -15.55
C LYS A 63 -1.67 -6.50 -15.08
N ALA A 64 -0.70 -6.42 -14.18
CA ALA A 64 -0.18 -5.16 -13.66
C ALA A 64 0.84 -4.52 -14.59
N TYR A 65 1.21 -5.16 -15.68
CA TYR A 65 2.29 -4.72 -16.57
C TYR A 65 3.63 -4.61 -15.84
N VAL A 66 3.83 -5.48 -14.86
CA VAL A 66 5.05 -5.53 -14.06
C VAL A 66 5.91 -6.66 -14.58
N ASP A 67 7.19 -6.39 -14.73
CA ASP A 67 8.17 -7.37 -15.16
C ASP A 67 8.33 -8.48 -14.11
N ARG A 68 8.49 -9.70 -14.58
CA ARG A 68 8.75 -10.87 -13.75
C ARG A 68 9.93 -10.64 -12.79
N ARG A 69 10.99 -10.01 -13.24
CA ARG A 69 12.17 -9.73 -12.41
C ARG A 69 11.84 -8.78 -11.28
N HIS A 70 11.04 -7.77 -11.57
CA HIS A 70 10.59 -6.81 -10.57
C HIS A 70 9.68 -7.51 -9.54
N PHE A 71 8.75 -8.32 -10.00
CA PHE A 71 7.89 -9.07 -9.10
C PHE A 71 8.70 -10.03 -8.21
N SER A 72 9.76 -10.62 -8.74
CA SER A 72 10.62 -11.51 -7.97
C SER A 72 11.23 -10.82 -6.74
N LYS A 73 11.55 -9.52 -6.86
CA LYS A 73 12.04 -8.75 -5.71
C LYS A 73 10.98 -8.64 -4.62
N ILE A 74 9.74 -8.43 -5.03
CA ILE A 74 8.61 -8.35 -4.09
C ILE A 74 8.47 -9.67 -3.34
N ARG A 75 8.56 -10.79 -4.04
CA ARG A 75 8.40 -12.11 -3.43
C ARG A 75 9.56 -12.47 -2.51
N LYS A 76 10.78 -12.13 -2.90
CA LYS A 76 11.99 -12.55 -2.17
C LYS A 76 12.31 -11.71 -0.96
N ASP A 77 11.95 -10.43 -0.98
CA ASP A 77 12.29 -9.50 0.10
C ASP A 77 11.01 -8.97 0.73
N VAL A 78 10.73 -9.44 1.93
CA VAL A 78 9.53 -9.04 2.68
C VAL A 78 9.48 -7.54 2.96
N ASN A 79 10.62 -6.87 2.94
CA ASN A 79 10.71 -5.44 3.21
C ASN A 79 10.81 -4.58 1.94
N TYR A 80 10.80 -5.22 0.77
CA TYR A 80 10.88 -4.48 -0.48
C TYR A 80 9.61 -3.69 -0.73
N VAL A 81 9.76 -2.42 -1.09
CA VAL A 81 8.64 -1.55 -1.43
C VAL A 81 8.89 -0.98 -2.82
N PRO A 82 8.03 -1.29 -3.80
CA PRO A 82 8.15 -0.69 -5.12
C PRO A 82 7.67 0.76 -5.11
N ASN A 83 7.80 1.44 -6.24
CA ASN A 83 7.29 2.79 -6.35
C ASN A 83 5.76 2.79 -6.39
N LYS A 84 5.19 3.97 -6.21
CA LYS A 84 3.73 4.14 -6.13
C LYS A 84 3.01 3.66 -7.39
N LYS A 85 3.61 3.93 -8.57
CA LYS A 85 3.00 3.53 -9.84
C LYS A 85 2.81 2.02 -9.91
N THR A 86 3.80 1.26 -9.47
CA THR A 86 3.71 -0.20 -9.42
C THR A 86 2.61 -0.65 -8.47
N VAL A 87 2.50 -0.03 -7.30
CA VAL A 87 1.43 -0.37 -6.35
C VAL A 87 0.06 -0.07 -6.96
N LEU A 88 -0.11 1.09 -7.60
CA LEU A 88 -1.35 1.43 -8.29
C LEU A 88 -1.70 0.40 -9.37
N ALA A 89 -0.70 -0.06 -10.13
CA ALA A 89 -0.91 -1.08 -11.15
C ALA A 89 -1.48 -2.36 -10.55
N PHE A 90 -1.01 -2.76 -9.38
CA PHE A 90 -1.54 -3.94 -8.69
C PHE A 90 -2.96 -3.73 -8.18
N THR A 91 -3.32 -2.53 -7.76
CA THR A 91 -4.71 -2.27 -7.36
C THR A 91 -5.68 -2.54 -8.51
N ILE A 92 -5.27 -2.20 -9.72
CA ILE A 92 -6.07 -2.44 -10.93
C ILE A 92 -6.05 -3.91 -11.30
N ALA A 93 -4.88 -4.52 -11.34
CA ALA A 93 -4.70 -5.91 -11.74
C ALA A 93 -5.47 -6.88 -10.83
N LEU A 94 -5.51 -6.60 -9.55
CA LEU A 94 -6.21 -7.45 -8.58
C LEU A 94 -7.69 -7.07 -8.43
N GLU A 95 -8.15 -6.08 -9.17
CA GLU A 95 -9.53 -5.61 -9.13
C GLU A 95 -9.97 -5.27 -7.71
N LEU A 96 -9.15 -4.49 -7.03
CA LEU A 96 -9.42 -4.09 -5.65
C LEU A 96 -10.55 -3.07 -5.57
N SER A 97 -11.29 -3.11 -4.48
CA SER A 97 -12.17 -2.00 -4.12
C SER A 97 -11.30 -0.79 -3.76
N LEU A 98 -11.92 0.39 -3.71
CA LEU A 98 -11.18 1.60 -3.33
C LEU A 98 -10.59 1.47 -1.92
N ASP A 99 -11.32 0.88 -0.98
CA ASP A 99 -10.82 0.68 0.39
C ASP A 99 -9.65 -0.30 0.44
N GLU A 100 -9.76 -1.42 -0.27
CA GLU A 100 -8.65 -2.37 -0.38
C GLU A 100 -7.41 -1.73 -1.01
N ALA A 101 -7.62 -0.90 -2.03
CA ALA A 101 -6.53 -0.20 -2.70
C ALA A 101 -5.84 0.79 -1.74
N LYS A 102 -6.62 1.52 -0.95
CA LYS A 102 -6.06 2.42 0.06
C LYS A 102 -5.21 1.66 1.09
N ASP A 103 -5.67 0.49 1.51
CA ASP A 103 -4.93 -0.33 2.46
C ASP A 103 -3.61 -0.83 1.86
N LEU A 104 -3.64 -1.28 0.62
CA LEU A 104 -2.43 -1.75 -0.06
C LEU A 104 -1.44 -0.60 -0.24
N LEU A 105 -1.91 0.57 -0.67
CA LEU A 105 -1.06 1.77 -0.79
C LEU A 105 -0.45 2.16 0.55
N ALA A 106 -1.26 2.17 1.60
CA ALA A 106 -0.79 2.52 2.95
C ALA A 106 0.32 1.59 3.43
N SER A 107 0.22 0.29 3.14
CA SER A 107 1.25 -0.68 3.51
C SER A 107 2.59 -0.40 2.84
N ALA A 108 2.58 0.30 1.72
CA ALA A 108 3.78 0.74 1.00
C ALA A 108 4.20 2.17 1.36
N GLY A 109 3.47 2.82 2.27
CA GLY A 109 3.75 4.21 2.65
C GLY A 109 3.18 5.23 1.69
N PHE A 110 2.20 4.85 0.86
CA PHE A 110 1.57 5.74 -0.12
C PHE A 110 0.12 5.99 0.22
N ALA A 111 -0.40 7.05 -0.37
CA ALA A 111 -1.82 7.40 -0.27
C ALA A 111 -2.28 7.97 -1.61
N LEU A 112 -3.58 7.93 -1.84
CA LEU A 112 -4.18 8.61 -3.00
C LEU A 112 -4.25 10.10 -2.69
N SER A 113 -3.66 10.91 -3.55
CA SER A 113 -3.63 12.35 -3.39
C SER A 113 -4.69 13.01 -4.26
N ARG A 114 -5.44 13.93 -3.67
CA ARG A 114 -6.41 14.73 -4.42
C ARG A 114 -5.72 15.83 -5.24
N SER A 115 -4.42 15.97 -5.09
CA SER A 115 -3.61 16.92 -5.85
C SER A 115 -2.88 16.25 -7.02
N SER A 116 -3.08 14.96 -7.22
CA SER A 116 -2.47 14.19 -8.30
C SER A 116 -3.54 13.78 -9.30
N LYS A 117 -3.37 14.19 -10.55
CA LYS A 117 -4.28 13.80 -11.62
C LYS A 117 -4.31 12.29 -11.80
N THR A 118 -3.15 11.64 -11.77
CA THR A 118 -3.06 10.18 -11.86
C THR A 118 -3.89 9.52 -10.77
N ASP A 119 -3.73 9.97 -9.52
CA ASP A 119 -4.43 9.37 -8.38
C ASP A 119 -5.95 9.56 -8.50
N ILE A 120 -6.39 10.74 -8.92
CA ILE A 120 -7.82 11.02 -9.12
C ILE A 120 -8.41 10.09 -10.18
N ILE A 121 -7.69 9.90 -11.28
CA ILE A 121 -8.13 9.03 -12.38
C ILE A 121 -8.21 7.59 -11.90
N VAL A 122 -7.17 7.08 -11.27
CA VAL A 122 -7.15 5.70 -10.77
C VAL A 122 -8.26 5.50 -9.75
N ALA A 123 -8.41 6.43 -8.80
CA ALA A 123 -9.46 6.34 -7.78
C ALA A 123 -10.86 6.27 -8.40
N TYR A 124 -11.10 7.04 -9.45
CA TYR A 124 -12.38 7.00 -10.17
C TYR A 124 -12.66 5.60 -10.72
N PHE A 125 -11.67 5.01 -11.40
CA PHE A 125 -11.85 3.68 -11.98
C PHE A 125 -12.05 2.61 -10.90
N LEU A 126 -11.28 2.66 -9.82
CA LEU A 126 -11.45 1.72 -8.71
C LEU A 126 -12.81 1.84 -8.06
N GLN A 127 -13.28 3.07 -7.84
CA GLN A 127 -14.59 3.31 -7.22
C GLN A 127 -15.72 2.80 -8.09
N ASN A 128 -15.59 2.90 -9.38
CA ASN A 128 -16.61 2.44 -10.34
C ASN A 128 -16.39 1.01 -10.79
N LYS A 129 -15.40 0.33 -10.22
CA LYS A 129 -15.07 -1.08 -10.52
C LYS A 129 -14.80 -1.33 -11.99
N ILE A 130 -14.06 -0.43 -12.60
CA ILE A 130 -13.63 -0.53 -13.99
C ILE A 130 -12.13 -0.78 -13.98
N TYR A 131 -11.73 -1.95 -14.47
CA TYR A 131 -10.34 -2.42 -14.34
C TYR A 131 -9.67 -2.67 -15.69
N ASP A 132 -10.24 -2.12 -16.77
CA ASP A 132 -9.65 -2.24 -18.10
C ASP A 132 -8.45 -1.30 -18.21
N MET A 133 -7.26 -1.89 -18.26
CA MET A 133 -6.00 -1.14 -18.30
C MET A 133 -5.90 -0.29 -19.57
N PHE A 134 -6.45 -0.73 -20.69
CA PHE A 134 -6.45 0.08 -21.92
C PHE A 134 -7.26 1.37 -21.73
N GLU A 135 -8.44 1.25 -21.16
CA GLU A 135 -9.29 2.41 -20.91
C GLU A 135 -8.65 3.36 -19.91
N ILE A 136 -8.06 2.83 -18.86
CA ILE A 136 -7.38 3.63 -17.84
C ILE A 136 -6.21 4.39 -18.48
N ASN A 137 -5.41 3.71 -19.30
CA ASN A 137 -4.29 4.33 -19.99
C ASN A 137 -4.73 5.41 -20.97
N ASP A 138 -5.84 5.19 -21.67
CA ASP A 138 -6.38 6.20 -22.59
C ASP A 138 -6.73 7.48 -21.82
N VAL A 139 -7.36 7.35 -20.66
CA VAL A 139 -7.73 8.51 -19.84
C VAL A 139 -6.49 9.18 -19.27
N LEU A 140 -5.53 8.39 -18.77
CA LEU A 140 -4.28 8.94 -18.27
C LEU A 140 -3.57 9.75 -19.34
N ASP A 141 -3.45 9.20 -20.53
CA ASP A 141 -2.80 9.89 -21.67
C ASP A 141 -3.53 11.17 -22.04
N ALA A 142 -4.86 11.15 -22.06
CA ALA A 142 -5.66 12.31 -22.37
C ALA A 142 -5.43 13.47 -21.40
N TYR A 143 -5.04 13.17 -20.17
CA TYR A 143 -4.73 14.18 -19.16
C TYR A 143 -3.22 14.41 -19.01
N GLY A 144 -2.41 13.92 -19.93
CA GLY A 144 -0.97 14.13 -19.93
C GLY A 144 -0.24 13.39 -18.83
N GLN A 145 -0.82 12.32 -18.31
CA GLN A 145 -0.22 11.53 -17.23
C GLN A 145 0.49 10.30 -17.79
N PRO A 146 1.57 9.84 -17.14
CA PRO A 146 2.25 8.62 -17.56
C PRO A 146 1.28 7.43 -17.53
N VAL A 147 1.30 6.60 -18.57
CA VAL A 147 0.50 5.38 -18.63
C VAL A 147 1.22 4.23 -17.92
N PHE A 148 0.46 3.23 -17.54
CA PHE A 148 1.01 2.01 -16.97
C PHE A 148 1.72 1.14 -17.99
#